data_8dfb07a95d50b3aff26e066f43e1a36b
#
_entry.id   8dfb07a95d50b3aff26e066f43e1a36b
#
_cell.length_a   1.000
_cell.length_b   1.000
_cell.length_c   1.000
_cell.angle_alpha   90.00
_cell.angle_beta   90.00
_cell.angle_gamma   90.00
#
_symmetry.space_group_name_H-M   'P 1'
#
loop_
_entity.id
_entity.type
_entity.pdbx_description
1 polymer ?
#
loop_
_entity_poly.entity_id
_entity_poly.type
_entity_poly.pdbx_seq_one_letter_code
_entity_poly.pdbx_strand_id
1 'polypeptide(L)'
;YILFMTAVIMVVAAVVVQRKNWHTVWPWLLFPMVIAMFLNSTVFHMQAAPVVPALQSYWLPIHVTSVSVGASVGLVSGVFSILFLLRVWQPVGEEHGFLAPVVRPLPSAEKLDRIAYRLAVYTLPILGIGIILGAIWAEAAWGRFWGWDPKETFSFITWILYAAYLHARATVGWKVGAAWINLVAMGTMIFNLFFINMVVSGLHSYAGLN
;
A
#
# COMPACT_ATOMS: atom_id res chain seq x y z
N TYR A 1 -1.24 -13.65 2.26
CA TYR A 1 -0.55 -12.34 2.34
C TYR A 1 -1.45 -11.25 2.90
N ILE A 2 -2.76 -11.20 2.60
CA ILE A 2 -3.69 -10.16 3.11
C ILE A 2 -3.66 -10.08 4.64
N LEU A 3 -3.76 -11.23 5.34
CA LEU A 3 -3.69 -11.27 6.80
C LEU A 3 -2.36 -10.73 7.34
N PHE A 4 -1.25 -11.06 6.68
CA PHE A 4 0.06 -10.55 7.05
C PHE A 4 0.14 -9.02 6.84
N MET A 5 -0.34 -8.52 5.70
CA MET A 5 -0.41 -7.09 5.43
C MET A 5 -1.27 -6.34 6.45
N THR A 6 -2.44 -6.88 6.80
CA THR A 6 -3.29 -6.26 7.84
C THR A 6 -2.57 -6.20 9.18
N ALA A 7 -1.85 -7.23 9.57
CA ALA A 7 -1.04 -7.22 10.80
C ALA A 7 0.05 -6.14 10.76
N VAL A 8 0.78 -6.01 9.65
CA VAL A 8 1.80 -4.96 9.48
C VAL A 8 1.17 -3.56 9.53
N ILE A 9 0.04 -3.35 8.82
CA ILE A 9 -0.70 -2.07 8.86
C ILE A 9 -1.10 -1.74 10.31
N MET A 10 -1.60 -2.72 11.06
CA MET A 10 -1.97 -2.53 12.49
C MET A 10 -0.78 -2.08 13.32
N VAL A 11 0.38 -2.72 13.16
CA VAL A 11 1.59 -2.33 13.90
C VAL A 11 2.02 -0.91 13.54
N VAL A 12 2.09 -0.58 12.25
CA VAL A 12 2.46 0.77 11.78
C VAL A 12 1.47 1.81 12.29
N ALA A 13 0.17 1.52 12.17
CA ALA A 13 -0.90 2.38 12.67
C ALA A 13 -0.79 2.59 14.19
N ALA A 14 -0.60 1.53 14.96
CA ALA A 14 -0.45 1.61 16.40
C ALA A 14 0.77 2.47 16.80
N VAL A 15 1.90 2.27 16.15
CA VAL A 15 3.11 3.08 16.41
C VAL A 15 2.87 4.56 16.12
N VAL A 16 2.24 4.88 14.99
CA VAL A 16 1.97 6.28 14.60
C VAL A 16 0.96 6.91 15.54
N VAL A 17 -0.17 6.24 15.79
CA VAL A 17 -1.26 6.78 16.60
C VAL A 17 -0.87 6.93 18.07
N GLN A 18 -0.22 5.91 18.67
CA GLN A 18 0.19 5.97 20.06
C GLN A 18 1.28 7.02 20.32
N ARG A 19 2.32 7.07 19.46
CA ARG A 19 3.40 8.06 19.59
C ARG A 19 2.93 9.51 19.45
N LYS A 20 1.83 9.72 18.74
CA LYS A 20 1.27 11.06 18.47
C LYS A 20 -0.02 11.36 19.25
N ASN A 21 -0.55 10.38 19.97
CA ASN A 21 -1.85 10.47 20.66
C ASN A 21 -3.01 10.87 19.72
N TRP A 22 -3.01 10.31 18.50
CA TRP A 22 -3.96 10.63 17.44
C TRP A 22 -5.05 9.58 17.29
N HIS A 23 -5.79 9.30 18.35
CA HIS A 23 -6.83 8.26 18.38
C HIS A 23 -7.92 8.46 17.30
N THR A 24 -8.15 9.69 16.86
CA THR A 24 -9.12 10.04 15.82
C THR A 24 -8.76 9.56 14.42
N VAL A 25 -7.52 9.11 14.20
CA VAL A 25 -7.06 8.53 12.93
C VAL A 25 -7.41 7.04 12.82
N TRP A 26 -7.68 6.34 13.93
CA TRP A 26 -7.98 4.90 13.93
C TRP A 26 -9.09 4.48 12.95
N PRO A 27 -10.25 5.12 12.88
CA PRO A 27 -11.31 4.71 11.96
C PRO A 27 -10.85 4.68 10.49
N TRP A 28 -10.03 5.63 10.10
CA TRP A 28 -9.51 5.76 8.73
C TRP A 28 -8.52 4.65 8.35
N LEU A 29 -7.81 4.11 9.32
CA LEU A 29 -6.88 3.00 9.13
C LEU A 29 -7.59 1.65 9.24
N LEU A 30 -8.53 1.51 10.17
CA LEU A 30 -9.23 0.25 10.41
C LEU A 30 -10.27 -0.05 9.33
N PHE A 31 -11.00 0.96 8.82
CA PHE A 31 -12.08 0.76 7.86
C PHE A 31 -11.62 0.02 6.58
N PRO A 32 -10.57 0.45 5.87
CA PRO A 32 -10.09 -0.28 4.70
C PRO A 32 -9.55 -1.67 5.06
N MET A 33 -9.00 -1.86 6.26
CA MET A 33 -8.54 -3.17 6.72
C MET A 33 -9.71 -4.15 6.95
N VAL A 34 -10.78 -3.69 7.60
CA VAL A 34 -11.98 -4.51 7.81
C VAL A 34 -12.58 -4.92 6.46
N ILE A 35 -12.65 -3.98 5.49
CA ILE A 35 -13.09 -4.31 4.13
C ILE A 35 -12.18 -5.36 3.50
N ALA A 36 -10.87 -5.20 3.57
CA ALA A 36 -9.91 -6.15 3.00
C ALA A 36 -10.04 -7.54 3.64
N MET A 37 -10.23 -7.61 4.96
CA MET A 37 -10.45 -8.87 5.67
C MET A 37 -11.79 -9.52 5.30
N PHE A 38 -12.86 -8.73 5.19
CA PHE A 38 -14.16 -9.22 4.74
C PHE A 38 -14.08 -9.81 3.32
N LEU A 39 -13.49 -9.08 2.39
CA LEU A 39 -13.28 -9.57 1.02
C LEU A 39 -12.43 -10.83 1.00
N ASN A 40 -11.38 -10.90 1.83
CA ASN A 40 -10.53 -12.08 1.92
C ASN A 40 -11.30 -13.31 2.42
N SER A 41 -12.24 -13.16 3.33
CA SER A 41 -13.01 -14.27 3.89
C SER A 41 -14.19 -14.72 3.02
N THR A 42 -14.74 -13.82 2.20
CA THR A 42 -15.98 -14.06 1.43
C THR A 42 -15.71 -14.22 -0.07
N VAL A 43 -14.94 -13.32 -0.67
CA VAL A 43 -14.75 -13.29 -2.12
C VAL A 43 -13.47 -14.04 -2.54
N PHE A 44 -12.41 -13.91 -1.74
CA PHE A 44 -11.09 -14.46 -2.07
C PHE A 44 -10.77 -15.77 -1.34
N HIS A 45 -11.78 -16.35 -0.69
CA HIS A 45 -11.62 -17.65 -0.04
C HIS A 45 -11.54 -18.75 -1.09
N MET A 46 -10.43 -19.48 -1.09
CA MET A 46 -10.22 -20.61 -1.97
C MET A 46 -9.98 -21.87 -1.14
N GLN A 47 -10.43 -23.00 -1.67
CA GLN A 47 -10.13 -24.30 -1.05
C GLN A 47 -8.64 -24.60 -1.15
N ALA A 48 -8.11 -25.28 -0.14
CA ALA A 48 -6.73 -25.72 -0.14
C ALA A 48 -6.46 -26.65 -1.32
N ALA A 49 -5.45 -26.34 -2.11
CA ALA A 49 -5.00 -27.15 -3.24
C ALA A 49 -3.49 -27.43 -3.11
N PRO A 50 -2.97 -28.48 -3.78
CA PRO A 50 -1.54 -28.74 -3.80
C PRO A 50 -0.76 -27.52 -4.29
N VAL A 51 0.36 -27.20 -3.62
CA VAL A 51 1.20 -26.07 -3.96
C VAL A 51 1.92 -26.33 -5.29
N VAL A 52 1.71 -25.44 -6.27
CA VAL A 52 2.39 -25.54 -7.56
C VAL A 52 3.91 -25.37 -7.42
N PRO A 53 4.73 -25.96 -8.30
CA PRO A 53 6.20 -25.96 -8.17
C PRO A 53 6.82 -24.59 -8.00
N ALA A 54 6.34 -23.58 -8.73
CA ALA A 54 6.82 -22.19 -8.63
C ALA A 54 6.70 -21.61 -7.21
N LEU A 55 5.68 -22.04 -6.43
CA LEU A 55 5.45 -21.59 -5.07
C LEU A 55 6.23 -22.39 -4.00
N GLN A 56 6.97 -23.43 -4.39
CA GLN A 56 7.75 -24.25 -3.46
C GLN A 56 9.16 -23.69 -3.19
N SER A 57 9.53 -22.59 -3.84
CA SER A 57 10.83 -21.94 -3.67
C SER A 57 10.93 -21.25 -2.30
N TYR A 58 12.08 -21.39 -1.61
CA TYR A 58 12.35 -20.68 -0.36
C TYR A 58 12.46 -19.14 -0.56
N TRP A 59 12.72 -18.67 -1.78
CA TRP A 59 12.71 -17.25 -2.11
C TRP A 59 11.33 -16.60 -2.05
N LEU A 60 10.27 -17.40 -2.28
CA LEU A 60 8.90 -16.88 -2.28
C LEU A 60 8.50 -16.22 -0.94
N PRO A 61 8.63 -16.87 0.23
CA PRO A 61 8.25 -16.23 1.49
C PRO A 61 9.09 -14.98 1.78
N ILE A 62 10.36 -14.95 1.40
CA ILE A 62 11.24 -13.78 1.58
C ILE A 62 10.74 -12.61 0.72
N HIS A 63 10.49 -12.86 -0.57
CA HIS A 63 9.91 -11.88 -1.49
C HIS A 63 8.56 -11.37 -1.01
N VAL A 64 7.60 -12.27 -0.78
CA VAL A 64 6.23 -11.91 -0.40
C VAL A 64 6.19 -11.13 0.91
N THR A 65 7.01 -11.52 1.89
CA THR A 65 7.12 -10.79 3.17
C THR A 65 7.64 -9.37 2.93
N SER A 66 8.72 -9.21 2.18
CA SER A 66 9.34 -7.91 1.91
C SER A 66 8.39 -6.97 1.15
N VAL A 67 7.76 -7.47 0.07
CA VAL A 67 6.78 -6.70 -0.71
C VAL A 67 5.58 -6.33 0.15
N SER A 68 5.06 -7.27 0.96
CA SER A 68 3.90 -7.03 1.82
C SER A 68 4.18 -5.96 2.88
N VAL A 69 5.38 -5.95 3.48
CA VAL A 69 5.79 -4.89 4.41
C VAL A 69 5.85 -3.55 3.69
N GLY A 70 6.55 -3.46 2.55
CA GLY A 70 6.65 -2.24 1.77
C GLY A 70 5.28 -1.69 1.34
N ALA A 71 4.42 -2.58 0.82
CA ALA A 71 3.07 -2.23 0.41
C ALA A 71 2.21 -1.75 1.59
N SER A 72 2.31 -2.40 2.76
CA SER A 72 1.55 -2.02 3.95
C SER A 72 1.91 -0.62 4.42
N VAL A 73 3.20 -0.29 4.50
CA VAL A 73 3.68 1.05 4.87
C VAL A 73 3.22 2.09 3.84
N GLY A 74 3.28 1.74 2.55
CA GLY A 74 2.82 2.58 1.46
C GLY A 74 1.32 2.87 1.49
N LEU A 75 0.49 1.86 1.77
CA LEU A 75 -0.95 2.04 1.94
C LEU A 75 -1.27 2.99 3.09
N VAL A 76 -0.60 2.85 4.23
CA VAL A 76 -0.76 3.78 5.36
C VAL A 76 -0.33 5.20 4.95
N SER A 77 0.77 5.36 4.20
CA SER A 77 1.18 6.66 3.64
C SER A 77 0.08 7.27 2.78
N GLY A 78 -0.56 6.49 1.91
CA GLY A 78 -1.67 6.93 1.07
C GLY A 78 -2.88 7.38 1.88
N VAL A 79 -3.27 6.64 2.93
CA VAL A 79 -4.33 7.05 3.86
C VAL A 79 -4.02 8.41 4.49
N PHE A 80 -2.79 8.64 4.96
CA PHE A 80 -2.40 9.95 5.49
C PHE A 80 -2.44 11.06 4.43
N SER A 81 -2.19 10.76 3.15
CA SER A 81 -2.37 11.73 2.06
C SER A 81 -3.84 12.06 1.81
N ILE A 82 -4.76 11.08 1.94
CA ILE A 82 -6.21 11.36 1.91
C ILE A 82 -6.59 12.31 3.06
N LEU A 83 -6.17 12.00 4.27
CA LEU A 83 -6.47 12.82 5.44
C LEU A 83 -5.87 14.23 5.32
N PHE A 84 -4.66 14.34 4.76
CA PHE A 84 -4.04 15.63 4.45
C PHE A 84 -4.90 16.45 3.47
N LEU A 85 -5.32 15.86 2.35
CA LEU A 85 -6.15 16.55 1.35
C LEU A 85 -7.50 16.95 1.92
N LEU A 86 -8.14 16.09 2.72
CA LEU A 86 -9.37 16.43 3.44
C LEU A 86 -9.16 17.63 4.36
N ARG A 87 -8.04 17.68 5.07
CA ARG A 87 -7.73 18.78 6.00
C ARG A 87 -7.32 20.07 5.29
N VAL A 88 -6.75 19.97 4.07
CA VAL A 88 -6.53 21.14 3.19
C VAL A 88 -7.86 21.69 2.68
N TRP A 89 -8.79 20.81 2.31
CA TRP A 89 -10.11 21.19 1.83
C TRP A 89 -11.00 21.77 2.94
N GLN A 90 -10.84 21.27 4.17
CA GLN A 90 -11.57 21.76 5.35
C GLN A 90 -10.57 22.22 6.44
N PRO A 91 -10.11 23.49 6.39
CA PRO A 91 -9.14 24.02 7.35
C PRO A 91 -9.66 23.98 8.79
N VAL A 92 -8.77 24.03 9.76
CA VAL A 92 -9.10 24.03 11.17
C VAL A 92 -9.95 25.25 11.51
N GLY A 93 -11.15 25.04 12.04
CA GLY A 93 -12.09 26.13 12.42
C GLY A 93 -13.05 26.55 11.30
N GLU A 94 -12.84 26.03 10.08
CA GLU A 94 -13.69 26.34 8.91
C GLU A 94 -14.44 25.08 8.40
N GLU A 95 -14.49 24.02 9.22
CA GLU A 95 -15.11 22.77 8.83
C GLU A 95 -16.63 22.93 8.65
N HIS A 96 -17.16 22.46 7.51
CA HIS A 96 -18.54 22.62 7.12
C HIS A 96 -19.13 21.35 6.47
N GLY A 97 -20.45 21.32 6.36
CA GLY A 97 -21.19 20.22 5.74
C GLY A 97 -21.15 18.90 6.54
N PHE A 98 -21.55 17.81 5.88
CA PHE A 98 -21.70 16.49 6.52
C PHE A 98 -20.35 15.85 6.92
N LEU A 99 -19.25 16.26 6.33
CA LEU A 99 -17.90 15.77 6.67
C LEU A 99 -17.29 16.48 7.88
N ALA A 100 -17.80 17.63 8.29
CA ALA A 100 -17.24 18.41 9.40
C ALA A 100 -17.04 17.59 10.69
N PRO A 101 -18.00 16.76 11.16
CA PRO A 101 -17.82 15.97 12.38
C PRO A 101 -16.66 14.97 12.29
N VAL A 102 -16.36 14.48 11.09
CA VAL A 102 -15.32 13.47 10.83
C VAL A 102 -13.97 14.12 10.63
N VAL A 103 -13.92 15.31 10.03
CA VAL A 103 -12.67 16.03 9.73
C VAL A 103 -12.18 16.86 10.93
N ARG A 104 -13.10 17.48 11.69
CA ARG A 104 -12.79 18.35 12.85
C ARG A 104 -11.78 17.74 13.84
N PRO A 105 -11.88 16.45 14.23
CA PRO A 105 -10.95 15.87 15.19
C PRO A 105 -9.60 15.46 14.59
N LEU A 106 -9.39 15.61 13.26
CA LEU A 106 -8.13 15.23 12.62
C LEU A 106 -6.99 16.21 12.98
N PRO A 107 -5.74 15.73 12.99
CA PRO A 107 -4.56 16.58 13.13
C PRO A 107 -4.47 17.63 12.01
N SER A 108 -3.61 18.65 12.22
CA SER A 108 -3.39 19.68 11.20
C SER A 108 -2.79 19.09 9.91
N ALA A 109 -3.03 19.76 8.78
CA ALA A 109 -2.56 19.34 7.47
C ALA A 109 -1.03 19.06 7.44
N GLU A 110 -0.22 19.94 8.06
CA GLU A 110 1.24 19.77 8.09
C GLU A 110 1.69 18.53 8.83
N LYS A 111 0.95 18.15 9.89
CA LYS A 111 1.27 16.93 10.66
C LYS A 111 0.94 15.68 9.86
N LEU A 112 -0.20 15.68 9.15
CA LEU A 112 -0.64 14.58 8.30
C LEU A 112 0.30 14.39 7.10
N ASP A 113 0.64 15.47 6.37
CA ASP A 113 1.61 15.48 5.28
C ASP A 113 2.99 14.95 5.72
N ARG A 114 3.46 15.37 6.90
CA ARG A 114 4.75 14.92 7.44
C ARG A 114 4.80 13.42 7.70
N ILE A 115 3.70 12.83 8.17
CA ILE A 115 3.63 11.38 8.40
C ILE A 115 3.55 10.65 7.06
N ALA A 116 2.71 11.10 6.12
CA ALA A 116 2.64 10.53 4.78
C ALA A 116 4.03 10.47 4.12
N TYR A 117 4.75 11.59 4.14
CA TYR A 117 6.10 11.68 3.59
C TYR A 117 7.08 10.71 4.28
N ARG A 118 7.11 10.66 5.61
CA ARG A 118 8.01 9.76 6.35
C ARG A 118 7.74 8.30 6.05
N LEU A 119 6.48 7.91 5.96
CA LEU A 119 6.11 6.53 5.60
C LEU A 119 6.56 6.20 4.18
N ALA A 120 6.37 7.10 3.22
CA ALA A 120 6.82 6.89 1.84
C ALA A 120 8.36 6.78 1.73
N VAL A 121 9.12 7.51 2.56
CA VAL A 121 10.59 7.36 2.65
C VAL A 121 11.00 5.93 3.02
N TYR A 122 10.24 5.26 3.88
CA TYR A 122 10.47 3.84 4.19
C TYR A 122 9.89 2.90 3.11
N THR A 123 8.74 3.26 2.53
CA THR A 123 8.09 2.45 1.49
C THR A 123 9.00 2.24 0.30
N LEU A 124 9.63 3.30 -0.21
CA LEU A 124 10.42 3.23 -1.44
C LEU A 124 11.55 2.18 -1.39
N PRO A 125 12.46 2.18 -0.40
CA PRO A 125 13.51 1.18 -0.34
C PRO A 125 13.01 -0.23 -0.02
N ILE A 126 12.02 -0.37 0.88
CA ILE A 126 11.51 -1.70 1.26
C ILE A 126 10.79 -2.34 0.07
N LEU A 127 9.95 -1.59 -0.65
CA LEU A 127 9.27 -2.07 -1.85
C LEU A 127 10.28 -2.40 -2.96
N GLY A 128 11.30 -1.56 -3.14
CA GLY A 128 12.38 -1.80 -4.11
C GLY A 128 13.15 -3.08 -3.82
N ILE A 129 13.54 -3.32 -2.57
CA ILE A 129 14.15 -4.59 -2.13
C ILE A 129 13.19 -5.75 -2.41
N GLY A 130 11.91 -5.59 -2.11
CA GLY A 130 10.90 -6.61 -2.38
C GLY A 130 10.81 -6.95 -3.88
N ILE A 131 10.86 -5.96 -4.78
CA ILE A 131 10.86 -6.18 -6.23
C ILE A 131 12.12 -6.93 -6.67
N ILE A 132 13.30 -6.57 -6.16
CA ILE A 132 14.56 -7.27 -6.47
C ILE A 132 14.50 -8.73 -6.01
N LEU A 133 14.01 -8.98 -4.80
CA LEU A 133 13.82 -10.34 -4.28
C LEU A 133 12.80 -11.14 -5.11
N GLY A 134 11.80 -10.45 -5.68
CA GLY A 134 10.85 -11.01 -6.63
C GLY A 134 11.50 -11.42 -7.94
N ALA A 135 12.44 -10.63 -8.43
CA ALA A 135 13.21 -10.99 -9.62
C ALA A 135 14.09 -12.26 -9.37
N ILE A 136 14.72 -12.37 -8.20
CA ILE A 136 15.48 -13.55 -7.82
C ILE A 136 14.57 -14.79 -7.72
N TRP A 137 13.38 -14.63 -7.13
CA TRP A 137 12.38 -15.70 -7.10
C TRP A 137 11.90 -16.08 -8.51
N ALA A 138 11.66 -15.10 -9.39
CA ALA A 138 11.22 -15.33 -10.77
C ALA A 138 12.25 -16.10 -11.59
N GLU A 139 13.53 -15.82 -11.36
CA GLU A 139 14.62 -16.61 -11.97
C GLU A 139 14.57 -18.07 -11.52
N ALA A 140 14.45 -18.32 -10.22
CA ALA A 140 14.38 -19.66 -9.67
C ALA A 140 13.10 -20.42 -10.09
N ALA A 141 11.98 -19.72 -10.31
CA ALA A 141 10.69 -20.32 -10.65
C ALA A 141 10.46 -20.50 -12.15
N TRP A 142 10.97 -19.58 -12.98
CA TRP A 142 10.68 -19.49 -14.41
C TRP A 142 11.92 -19.30 -15.30
N GLY A 143 13.14 -19.32 -14.74
CA GLY A 143 14.40 -19.19 -15.47
C GLY A 143 14.66 -17.77 -16.02
N ARG A 144 14.00 -16.73 -15.48
CA ARG A 144 14.19 -15.35 -15.89
C ARG A 144 13.97 -14.38 -14.74
N PHE A 145 14.80 -13.34 -14.62
CA PHE A 145 14.69 -12.33 -13.57
C PHE A 145 13.49 -11.37 -13.79
N TRP A 146 13.15 -11.09 -15.05
CA TRP A 146 12.12 -10.13 -15.43
C TRP A 146 11.51 -10.45 -16.78
N GLY A 147 10.21 -10.32 -16.94
CA GLY A 147 9.52 -10.63 -18.17
C GLY A 147 8.35 -9.72 -18.51
N TRP A 148 8.25 -8.56 -17.83
CA TRP A 148 7.16 -7.61 -18.03
C TRP A 148 5.76 -8.23 -17.80
N ASP A 149 5.69 -9.25 -16.95
CA ASP A 149 4.41 -9.76 -16.46
C ASP A 149 3.59 -8.59 -15.87
N PRO A 150 2.26 -8.58 -16.03
CA PRO A 150 1.42 -7.50 -15.50
C PRO A 150 1.71 -7.14 -14.04
N LYS A 151 1.94 -8.13 -13.20
CA LYS A 151 2.27 -7.90 -11.78
C LYS A 151 3.64 -7.25 -11.57
N GLU A 152 4.65 -7.68 -12.31
CA GLU A 152 5.99 -7.08 -12.34
C GLU A 152 5.89 -5.61 -12.78
N THR A 153 5.20 -5.36 -13.90
CA THR A 153 5.02 -4.04 -14.50
C THR A 153 4.35 -3.07 -13.55
N PHE A 154 3.22 -3.46 -12.92
CA PHE A 154 2.52 -2.60 -11.98
C PHE A 154 3.27 -2.40 -10.66
N SER A 155 4.07 -3.37 -10.22
CA SER A 155 4.97 -3.18 -9.08
C SER A 155 6.02 -2.10 -9.37
N PHE A 156 6.61 -2.12 -10.56
CA PHE A 156 7.58 -1.13 -11.00
C PHE A 156 6.98 0.26 -11.18
N ILE A 157 5.78 0.36 -11.80
CA ILE A 157 5.04 1.63 -11.91
C ILE A 157 4.76 2.21 -10.52
N THR A 158 4.30 1.39 -9.59
CA THR A 158 4.04 1.80 -8.21
C THR A 158 5.30 2.34 -7.54
N TRP A 159 6.43 1.66 -7.71
CA TRP A 159 7.72 2.08 -7.16
C TRP A 159 8.19 3.42 -7.72
N ILE A 160 8.07 3.63 -9.04
CA ILE A 160 8.37 4.91 -9.69
C ILE A 160 7.45 6.03 -9.17
N LEU A 161 6.17 5.77 -8.96
CA LEU A 161 5.25 6.76 -8.41
C LEU A 161 5.62 7.17 -6.98
N TYR A 162 6.08 6.25 -6.14
CA TYR A 162 6.62 6.60 -4.82
C TYR A 162 7.90 7.44 -4.94
N ALA A 163 8.79 7.12 -5.87
CA ALA A 163 9.97 7.95 -6.13
C ALA A 163 9.58 9.36 -6.61
N ALA A 164 8.62 9.46 -7.53
CA ALA A 164 8.09 10.73 -8.03
C ALA A 164 7.42 11.56 -6.91
N TYR A 165 6.64 10.92 -6.03
CA TYR A 165 6.06 11.57 -4.85
C TYR A 165 7.14 12.17 -3.96
N LEU A 166 8.15 11.37 -3.60
CA LEU A 166 9.25 11.84 -2.74
C LEU A 166 10.05 12.95 -3.40
N HIS A 167 10.33 12.83 -4.71
CA HIS A 167 11.03 13.86 -5.47
C HIS A 167 10.24 15.17 -5.50
N ALA A 168 8.97 15.13 -5.90
CA ALA A 168 8.11 16.32 -5.94
C ALA A 168 7.99 16.99 -4.57
N ARG A 169 7.89 16.20 -3.52
CA ARG A 169 7.76 16.69 -2.15
C ARG A 169 9.06 17.30 -1.60
N ALA A 170 10.21 16.69 -1.91
CA ALA A 170 11.52 17.10 -1.39
C ALA A 170 12.14 18.28 -2.18
N THR A 171 12.00 18.28 -3.50
CA THR A 171 12.68 19.27 -4.36
C THR A 171 11.82 20.47 -4.70
N VAL A 172 10.56 20.25 -5.08
CA VAL A 172 9.65 21.33 -5.52
C VAL A 172 8.82 21.88 -4.35
N GLY A 173 8.78 21.17 -3.23
CA GLY A 173 7.96 21.54 -2.08
C GLY A 173 6.44 21.41 -2.32
N TRP A 174 6.02 20.73 -3.37
CA TRP A 174 4.61 20.51 -3.68
C TRP A 174 3.98 19.59 -2.64
N LYS A 175 3.08 20.12 -1.83
CA LYS A 175 2.37 19.31 -0.84
C LYS A 175 1.12 18.67 -1.43
N VAL A 176 0.25 19.47 -2.02
CA VAL A 176 -1.04 18.98 -2.59
C VAL A 176 -0.80 18.13 -3.83
N GLY A 177 0.00 18.60 -4.80
CA GLY A 177 0.31 17.84 -6.01
C GLY A 177 1.01 16.50 -5.69
N ALA A 178 1.98 16.53 -4.77
CA ALA A 178 2.64 15.31 -4.31
C ALA A 178 1.67 14.34 -3.62
N ALA A 179 0.73 14.83 -2.80
CA ALA A 179 -0.28 13.97 -2.18
C ALA A 179 -1.13 13.23 -3.23
N TRP A 180 -1.48 13.88 -4.34
CA TRP A 180 -2.17 13.22 -5.45
C TRP A 180 -1.31 12.14 -6.10
N ILE A 181 0.00 12.37 -6.29
CA ILE A 181 0.92 11.32 -6.79
C ILE A 181 0.93 10.12 -5.82
N ASN A 182 0.97 10.36 -4.52
CA ASN A 182 0.90 9.29 -3.51
C ASN A 182 -0.43 8.51 -3.57
N LEU A 183 -1.56 9.19 -3.85
CA LEU A 183 -2.84 8.51 -4.05
C LEU A 183 -2.86 7.64 -5.32
N VAL A 184 -2.27 8.12 -6.40
CA VAL A 184 -2.11 7.31 -7.62
C VAL A 184 -1.22 6.09 -7.34
N ALA A 185 -0.11 6.26 -6.60
CA ALA A 185 0.75 5.16 -6.18
C ALA A 185 -0.01 4.13 -5.31
N MET A 186 -0.82 4.59 -4.36
CA MET A 186 -1.69 3.73 -3.57
C MET A 186 -2.71 3.00 -4.45
N GLY A 187 -3.32 3.70 -5.41
CA GLY A 187 -4.28 3.13 -6.36
C GLY A 187 -3.66 2.04 -7.23
N THR A 188 -2.47 2.29 -7.80
CA THR A 188 -1.73 1.28 -8.59
C THR A 188 -1.32 0.07 -7.75
N MET A 189 -0.97 0.28 -6.49
CA MET A 189 -0.66 -0.79 -5.56
C MET A 189 -1.88 -1.67 -5.27
N ILE A 190 -3.02 -1.06 -4.94
CA ILE A 190 -4.29 -1.77 -4.71
C ILE A 190 -4.71 -2.53 -5.96
N PHE A 191 -4.61 -1.90 -7.13
CA PHE A 191 -4.91 -2.52 -8.42
C PHE A 191 -4.03 -3.75 -8.66
N ASN A 192 -2.73 -3.64 -8.40
CA ASN A 192 -1.79 -4.75 -8.54
C ASN A 192 -2.07 -5.89 -7.54
N LEU A 193 -2.40 -5.55 -6.28
CA LEU A 193 -2.66 -6.55 -5.25
C LEU A 193 -3.94 -7.35 -5.48
N PHE A 194 -5.00 -6.69 -5.99
CA PHE A 194 -6.30 -7.31 -6.15
C PHE A 194 -6.61 -7.63 -7.62
N PHE A 195 -6.70 -6.63 -8.49
CA PHE A 195 -7.17 -6.84 -9.86
C PHE A 195 -6.18 -7.66 -10.69
N ILE A 196 -4.91 -7.30 -10.70
CA ILE A 196 -3.90 -8.06 -11.46
C ILE A 196 -3.79 -9.49 -10.93
N ASN A 197 -3.85 -9.66 -9.61
CA ASN A 197 -3.70 -10.98 -9.00
C ASN A 197 -4.89 -11.93 -9.27
N MET A 198 -6.07 -11.40 -9.55
CA MET A 198 -7.31 -12.18 -9.63
C MET A 198 -7.93 -12.26 -11.00
N VAL A 199 -7.77 -11.21 -11.82
CA VAL A 199 -8.49 -11.05 -13.07
C VAL A 199 -7.58 -11.19 -14.28
N VAL A 200 -6.31 -10.76 -14.14
CA VAL A 200 -5.38 -10.75 -15.28
C VAL A 200 -4.60 -12.07 -15.31
N SER A 201 -4.71 -12.79 -16.44
CA SER A 201 -3.91 -13.99 -16.69
C SER A 201 -2.43 -13.65 -16.84
N GLY A 202 -1.56 -14.41 -16.17
CA GLY A 202 -0.11 -14.23 -16.21
C GLY A 202 0.60 -15.27 -15.34
N LEU A 203 1.91 -15.17 -15.25
CA LEU A 203 2.70 -16.11 -14.43
C LEU A 203 2.40 -16.04 -12.92
N HIS A 204 1.77 -14.95 -12.48
CA HIS A 204 1.33 -14.75 -11.10
C HIS A 204 -0.16 -15.08 -10.87
N SER A 205 -0.85 -15.71 -11.84
CA SER A 205 -2.27 -16.08 -11.75
C SER A 205 -2.45 -17.38 -10.98
N TYR A 206 -2.30 -17.34 -9.67
CA TYR A 206 -2.52 -18.51 -8.80
C TYR A 206 -3.91 -18.52 -8.13
N ALA A 207 -4.73 -17.51 -8.38
CA ALA A 207 -5.98 -17.29 -7.67
C ALA A 207 -7.18 -18.05 -8.28
N GLY A 208 -7.01 -18.74 -9.40
CA GLY A 208 -8.03 -19.67 -9.95
C GLY A 208 -9.33 -19.04 -10.46
N LEU A 209 -9.36 -17.73 -10.69
CA LEU A 209 -10.50 -17.02 -11.31
C LEU A 209 -10.35 -16.87 -12.83
N ASN A 210 -9.30 -17.42 -13.42
CA ASN A 210 -8.97 -17.38 -14.85
C ASN A 210 -9.01 -18.77 -15.45
#